data_efad2c984ad5e6aa602af7c9760b942b
#
_entry.id   efad2c984ad5e6aa602af7c9760b942b
#
_cell.length_a   1.000
_cell.length_b   1.000
_cell.length_c   1.000
_cell.angle_alpha   90.00
_cell.angle_beta   90.00
_cell.angle_gamma   90.00
#
_symmetry.space_group_name_H-M   'P 1'
#
loop_
_entity.id
_entity.type
_entity.pdbx_description
1 polymer ?
#
loop_
_entity_poly.entity_id
_entity_poly.type
_entity_poly.pdbx_seq_one_letter_code
_entity_poly.pdbx_strand_id
1 'polypeptide(L)'
;MSYVLCPPIWKSFPLGTLCIDGSCCAPRRAVGVRQAVRREQLSDEVAARLRGEIMTGALRPDTFIRLDETAARLGVSITPVREALRTLRGEGMVELEPHRGHRVVPLSRADIEDIFWLQGTIARELAATVARRITAGQIDELVELNTRLAAAAATGDPDQVAQCEFA
;
A
#
# COMPACT_ATOMS: atom_id res chain seq x y z
N MET A 1 -10.52 -27.91 17.43
CA MET A 1 -10.38 -26.83 18.41
C MET A 1 -10.62 -25.53 17.67
N SER A 2 -11.82 -24.98 17.90
CA SER A 2 -12.32 -23.79 17.20
C SER A 2 -11.68 -22.55 17.79
N TYR A 3 -10.98 -21.77 16.97
CA TYR A 3 -10.54 -20.44 17.37
C TYR A 3 -11.73 -19.49 17.25
N VAL A 4 -12.28 -19.15 18.42
CA VAL A 4 -13.26 -18.06 18.56
C VAL A 4 -12.52 -16.76 18.39
N LEU A 5 -12.80 -16.06 17.29
CA LEU A 5 -12.38 -14.67 17.07
C LEU A 5 -13.09 -13.78 18.10
N CYS A 6 -12.32 -13.23 19.03
CA CYS A 6 -12.77 -12.24 20.00
C CYS A 6 -13.09 -10.93 19.24
N PRO A 7 -14.31 -10.36 19.37
CA PRO A 7 -14.59 -9.06 18.77
C PRO A 7 -13.89 -7.94 19.55
N PRO A 8 -13.52 -6.84 18.90
CA PRO A 8 -12.81 -5.73 19.55
C PRO A 8 -13.71 -5.03 20.59
N ILE A 9 -13.18 -4.90 21.80
CA ILE A 9 -13.85 -4.48 23.06
C ILE A 9 -14.24 -2.99 23.11
N TRP A 10 -14.13 -2.23 22.05
CA TRP A 10 -14.33 -0.77 22.10
C TRP A 10 -15.71 -0.25 21.68
N LYS A 11 -16.71 -1.13 21.51
CA LYS A 11 -18.09 -0.75 21.10
C LYS A 11 -19.09 -0.51 22.24
N SER A 12 -18.68 -0.45 23.49
CA SER A 12 -19.62 -0.32 24.62
C SER A 12 -19.18 0.73 25.62
N PHE A 13 -19.20 2.01 25.23
CA PHE A 13 -19.33 3.11 26.19
C PHE A 13 -20.46 4.05 25.74
N PRO A 14 -21.60 4.05 26.42
CA PRO A 14 -22.60 5.09 26.25
C PRO A 14 -22.16 6.32 27.05
N LEU A 15 -21.62 7.32 26.40
CA LEU A 15 -21.50 8.66 26.99
C LEU A 15 -22.90 9.29 27.02
N GLY A 16 -23.60 9.06 28.11
CA GLY A 16 -24.76 9.83 28.49
C GLY A 16 -24.33 11.23 28.88
N THR A 17 -24.52 12.19 27.99
CA THR A 17 -24.37 13.62 28.29
C THR A 17 -25.58 14.07 29.09
N LEU A 18 -25.39 14.33 30.38
CA LEU A 18 -26.35 15.10 31.20
C LEU A 18 -26.39 16.54 30.66
N CYS A 19 -27.45 16.88 29.95
CA CYS A 19 -27.84 18.27 29.75
C CYS A 19 -28.63 18.76 30.95
N ILE A 20 -27.97 19.53 31.84
CA ILE A 20 -28.61 20.38 32.83
C ILE A 20 -28.66 21.79 32.19
N ASP A 21 -29.87 22.36 32.12
CA ASP A 21 -30.25 23.66 31.60
C ASP A 21 -30.52 23.74 30.08
N GLY A 22 -31.83 23.92 29.83
CA GLY A 22 -32.41 24.13 28.50
C GLY A 22 -32.14 25.54 27.93
N SER A 23 -30.92 25.80 27.48
CA SER A 23 -30.62 27.01 26.73
C SER A 23 -29.50 26.74 25.72
N CYS A 24 -29.80 27.00 24.45
CA CYS A 24 -28.89 27.14 23.32
C CYS A 24 -28.09 25.88 22.84
N CYS A 25 -28.76 25.01 22.12
CA CYS A 25 -28.07 24.28 21.03
C CYS A 25 -28.61 24.73 19.67
N ALA A 26 -28.07 25.81 19.18
CA ALA A 26 -28.12 26.05 17.74
C ALA A 26 -27.31 24.95 17.05
N PRO A 27 -27.79 24.32 15.95
CA PRO A 27 -27.03 23.32 15.25
C PRO A 27 -25.81 23.99 14.64
N ARG A 28 -24.64 23.75 15.24
CA ARG A 28 -23.37 24.08 14.59
C ARG A 28 -23.33 23.27 13.28
N ARG A 29 -23.34 23.99 12.16
CA ARG A 29 -23.23 23.45 10.82
C ARG A 29 -22.07 22.47 10.80
N ALA A 30 -22.38 21.19 10.60
CA ALA A 30 -21.42 20.12 10.38
C ALA A 30 -20.81 20.25 8.96
N VAL A 31 -19.94 21.25 8.77
CA VAL A 31 -19.36 21.59 7.45
C VAL A 31 -17.96 20.97 7.26
N GLY A 32 -17.39 20.27 8.26
CA GLY A 32 -15.99 19.84 8.20
C GLY A 32 -15.74 18.37 7.82
N VAL A 33 -16.57 17.45 8.29
CA VAL A 33 -16.21 16.01 8.29
C VAL A 33 -16.26 15.39 6.90
N ARG A 34 -17.23 15.71 6.06
CA ARG A 34 -17.34 15.13 4.72
C ARG A 34 -16.25 15.58 3.75
N GLN A 35 -15.70 16.80 3.93
CA GLN A 35 -14.59 17.28 3.10
C GLN A 35 -13.24 16.70 3.53
N ALA A 36 -13.02 16.46 4.81
CA ALA A 36 -11.80 15.83 5.32
C ALA A 36 -11.66 14.40 4.82
N VAL A 37 -12.69 13.57 4.97
CA VAL A 37 -12.72 12.18 4.49
C VAL A 37 -12.49 12.09 2.97
N ARG A 38 -13.09 13.00 2.19
CA ARG A 38 -12.92 13.02 0.73
C ARG A 38 -11.52 13.45 0.30
N ARG A 39 -10.83 14.28 1.10
CA ARG A 39 -9.44 14.69 0.83
C ARG A 39 -8.45 13.57 1.13
N GLU A 40 -8.65 12.83 2.22
CA GLU A 40 -7.85 11.65 2.55
C GLU A 40 -7.97 10.58 1.46
N GLN A 41 -9.19 10.28 0.99
CA GLN A 41 -9.42 9.34 -0.10
C GLN A 41 -8.68 9.75 -1.39
N LEU A 42 -8.69 11.03 -1.75
CA LEU A 42 -8.02 11.51 -2.96
C LEU A 42 -6.49 11.45 -2.84
N SER A 43 -5.92 11.75 -1.66
CA SER A 43 -4.48 11.58 -1.44
C SER A 43 -4.05 10.12 -1.46
N ASP A 44 -4.87 9.22 -0.96
CA ASP A 44 -4.61 7.78 -1.00
C ASP A 44 -4.68 7.23 -2.44
N GLU A 45 -5.65 7.69 -3.24
CA GLU A 45 -5.74 7.35 -4.67
C GLU A 45 -4.51 7.84 -5.44
N VAL A 46 -4.05 9.07 -5.18
CA VAL A 46 -2.83 9.63 -5.77
C VAL A 46 -1.59 8.83 -5.34
N ALA A 47 -1.50 8.46 -4.06
CA ALA A 47 -0.40 7.65 -3.54
C ALA A 47 -0.38 6.26 -4.18
N ALA A 48 -1.54 5.59 -4.29
CA ALA A 48 -1.65 4.28 -4.93
C ALA A 48 -1.21 4.33 -6.40
N ARG A 49 -1.61 5.38 -7.13
CA ARG A 49 -1.23 5.56 -8.53
C ARG A 49 0.27 5.80 -8.71
N LEU A 50 0.86 6.71 -7.92
CA LEU A 50 2.29 6.98 -7.97
C LEU A 50 3.11 5.75 -7.56
N ARG A 51 2.66 5.00 -6.55
CA ARG A 51 3.26 3.72 -6.15
C ARG A 51 3.28 2.73 -7.30
N GLY A 52 2.16 2.58 -8.01
CA GLY A 52 2.08 1.74 -9.20
C GLY A 52 3.05 2.19 -10.30
N GLU A 53 3.15 3.50 -10.57
CA GLU A 53 4.08 4.06 -11.55
C GLU A 53 5.56 3.81 -11.18
N ILE A 54 5.89 3.84 -9.87
CA ILE A 54 7.25 3.51 -9.39
C ILE A 54 7.52 2.01 -9.54
N MET A 55 6.58 1.17 -9.10
CA MET A 55 6.74 -0.28 -9.15
C MET A 55 6.82 -0.84 -10.57
N THR A 56 6.09 -0.26 -11.52
CA THR A 56 6.15 -0.64 -12.95
C THR A 56 7.33 -0.02 -13.70
N GLY A 57 8.11 0.86 -13.05
CA GLY A 57 9.24 1.56 -13.68
C GLY A 57 8.82 2.72 -14.62
N ALA A 58 7.53 3.08 -14.67
CA ALA A 58 7.06 4.26 -15.38
C ALA A 58 7.68 5.54 -14.77
N LEU A 59 7.80 5.57 -13.45
CA LEU A 59 8.65 6.52 -12.72
C LEU A 59 9.95 5.82 -12.34
N ARG A 60 11.01 6.12 -13.07
CA ARG A 60 12.31 5.46 -12.88
C ARG A 60 12.99 5.90 -11.57
N PRO A 61 13.87 5.07 -11.01
CA PRO A 61 14.77 5.50 -9.94
C PRO A 61 15.48 6.81 -10.29
N ASP A 62 15.77 7.64 -9.30
CA ASP A 62 16.36 8.97 -9.42
C ASP A 62 15.49 10.03 -10.12
N THR A 63 14.29 9.69 -10.57
CA THR A 63 13.38 10.66 -11.18
C THR A 63 12.85 11.64 -10.14
N PHE A 64 12.91 12.94 -10.44
CA PHE A 64 12.30 13.97 -9.60
C PHE A 64 10.80 14.09 -9.88
N ILE A 65 10.01 14.09 -8.82
CA ILE A 65 8.55 14.26 -8.87
C ILE A 65 8.23 15.68 -8.44
N ARG A 66 7.79 16.50 -9.40
CA ARG A 66 7.37 17.88 -9.18
C ARG A 66 5.88 17.95 -8.85
N LEU A 67 5.54 18.68 -7.81
CA LEU A 67 4.16 18.77 -7.30
C LEU A 67 3.18 19.35 -8.32
N ASP A 68 3.58 20.43 -8.98
CA ASP A 68 2.77 21.15 -9.96
C ASP A 68 2.52 20.34 -11.24
N GLU A 69 3.56 19.73 -11.80
CA GLU A 69 3.48 18.88 -12.98
C GLU A 69 2.62 17.63 -12.70
N THR A 70 2.82 17.01 -11.52
CA THR A 70 2.06 15.83 -11.11
C THR A 70 0.60 16.17 -10.86
N ALA A 71 0.31 17.29 -10.21
CA ALA A 71 -1.04 17.77 -9.98
C ALA A 71 -1.78 18.03 -11.30
N ALA A 72 -1.12 18.70 -12.25
CA ALA A 72 -1.67 18.94 -13.57
C ALA A 72 -1.94 17.64 -14.35
N ARG A 73 -0.99 16.70 -14.33
CA ARG A 73 -1.11 15.39 -14.98
C ARG A 73 -2.25 14.53 -14.42
N LEU A 74 -2.46 14.58 -13.12
CA LEU A 74 -3.50 13.80 -12.45
C LEU A 74 -4.85 14.52 -12.37
N GLY A 75 -4.94 15.79 -12.78
CA GLY A 75 -6.18 16.58 -12.71
C GLY A 75 -6.63 16.91 -11.28
N VAL A 76 -5.69 17.03 -10.34
CA VAL A 76 -5.95 17.30 -8.93
C VAL A 76 -5.23 18.58 -8.48
N SER A 77 -5.56 19.08 -7.28
CA SER A 77 -4.81 20.18 -6.67
C SER A 77 -3.47 19.68 -6.10
N ILE A 78 -2.56 20.62 -5.79
CA ILE A 78 -1.22 20.30 -5.24
C ILE A 78 -1.30 19.63 -3.86
N THR A 79 -2.35 19.90 -3.08
CA THR A 79 -2.48 19.40 -1.70
C THR A 79 -2.51 17.87 -1.63
N PRO A 80 -3.40 17.15 -2.33
CA PRO A 80 -3.40 15.69 -2.30
C PRO A 80 -2.10 15.07 -2.83
N VAL A 81 -1.44 15.70 -3.80
CA VAL A 81 -0.14 15.24 -4.30
C VAL A 81 0.93 15.35 -3.20
N ARG A 82 0.94 16.46 -2.47
CA ARG A 82 1.87 16.66 -1.35
C ARG A 82 1.67 15.63 -0.23
N GLU A 83 0.42 15.34 0.13
CA GLU A 83 0.10 14.32 1.14
C GLU A 83 0.45 12.91 0.64
N ALA A 84 0.15 12.59 -0.61
CA ALA A 84 0.55 11.32 -1.24
C ALA A 84 2.07 11.11 -1.22
N LEU A 85 2.85 12.12 -1.58
CA LEU A 85 4.32 12.04 -1.53
C LEU A 85 4.86 11.94 -0.10
N ARG A 86 4.14 12.49 0.89
CA ARG A 86 4.49 12.30 2.30
C ARG A 86 4.28 10.85 2.73
N THR A 87 3.18 10.22 2.29
CA THR A 87 2.90 8.79 2.51
C THR A 87 3.98 7.93 1.86
N LEU A 88 4.27 8.14 0.57
CA LEU A 88 5.30 7.39 -0.16
C LEU A 88 6.72 7.59 0.43
N ARG A 89 7.00 8.74 1.02
CA ARG A 89 8.24 8.96 1.76
C ARG A 89 8.27 8.12 3.04
N GLY A 90 7.15 8.01 3.74
CA GLY A 90 7.03 7.11 4.90
C GLY A 90 7.22 5.64 4.54
N GLU A 91 6.88 5.26 3.31
CA GLU A 91 7.09 3.92 2.74
C GLU A 91 8.52 3.72 2.18
N GLY A 92 9.36 4.75 2.16
CA GLY A 92 10.71 4.67 1.62
C GLY A 92 10.80 4.67 0.09
N MET A 93 9.69 4.93 -0.63
CA MET A 93 9.67 4.93 -2.09
C MET A 93 10.19 6.23 -2.70
N VAL A 94 10.03 7.33 -1.97
CA VAL A 94 10.54 8.65 -2.37
C VAL A 94 11.26 9.31 -1.21
N GLU A 95 12.22 10.15 -1.51
CA GLU A 95 12.91 10.99 -0.55
C GLU A 95 12.75 12.47 -0.90
N LEU A 96 12.85 13.33 0.11
CA LEU A 96 12.79 14.77 -0.08
C LEU A 96 14.21 15.33 -0.17
N GLU A 97 14.56 15.87 -1.33
CA GLU A 97 15.80 16.64 -1.49
C GLU A 97 15.54 18.15 -1.24
N PRO A 98 16.29 18.77 -0.34
CA PRO A 98 16.17 20.21 -0.10
C PRO A 98 16.30 21.01 -1.40
N HIS A 99 15.38 21.92 -1.65
CA HIS A 99 15.31 22.82 -2.81
C HIS A 99 15.06 22.14 -4.17
N ARG A 100 14.99 20.80 -4.25
CA ARG A 100 14.76 20.05 -5.51
C ARG A 100 13.43 19.32 -5.57
N GLY A 101 12.80 19.06 -4.44
CA GLY A 101 11.52 18.34 -4.38
C GLY A 101 11.69 16.87 -3.99
N HIS A 102 10.77 16.01 -4.45
CA HIS A 102 10.80 14.59 -4.14
C HIS A 102 11.49 13.82 -5.26
N ARG A 103 12.32 12.84 -4.89
CA ARG A 103 13.04 11.96 -5.81
C ARG A 103 12.65 10.51 -5.52
N VAL A 104 12.46 9.72 -6.57
CA VAL A 104 12.26 8.26 -6.44
C VAL A 104 13.56 7.64 -5.92
N VAL A 105 13.48 6.88 -4.83
CA VAL A 105 14.64 6.24 -4.20
C VAL A 105 15.18 5.16 -5.14
N PRO A 106 16.48 5.18 -5.49
CA PRO A 106 17.10 4.09 -6.22
C PRO A 106 17.25 2.86 -5.30
N LEU A 107 16.90 1.69 -5.80
CA LEU A 107 17.25 0.43 -5.15
C LEU A 107 18.67 0.04 -5.56
N SER A 108 19.53 -0.14 -4.58
CA SER A 108 20.85 -0.73 -4.81
C SER A 108 20.74 -2.25 -5.01
N ARG A 109 21.77 -2.84 -5.58
CA ARG A 109 21.84 -4.30 -5.70
C ARG A 109 21.78 -4.99 -4.33
N ALA A 110 22.40 -4.40 -3.32
CA ALA A 110 22.38 -4.92 -1.95
C ALA A 110 20.95 -4.90 -1.38
N ASP A 111 20.18 -3.82 -1.58
CA ASP A 111 18.78 -3.75 -1.15
C ASP A 111 17.94 -4.86 -1.79
N ILE A 112 18.16 -5.14 -3.07
CA ILE A 112 17.45 -6.21 -3.77
C ILE A 112 17.84 -7.58 -3.19
N GLU A 113 19.14 -7.83 -2.98
CA GLU A 113 19.63 -9.07 -2.37
C GLU A 113 19.06 -9.29 -0.96
N ASP A 114 18.98 -8.24 -0.14
CA ASP A 114 18.40 -8.26 1.21
C ASP A 114 16.89 -8.55 1.18
N ILE A 115 16.15 -7.94 0.25
CA ILE A 115 14.72 -8.21 0.06
C ILE A 115 14.48 -9.68 -0.28
N PHE A 116 15.20 -10.23 -1.25
CA PHE A 116 15.07 -11.63 -1.65
C PHE A 116 15.50 -12.60 -0.55
N TRP A 117 16.54 -12.26 0.22
CA TRP A 117 16.95 -13.05 1.37
C TRP A 117 15.85 -13.11 2.45
N LEU A 118 15.24 -11.95 2.75
CA LEU A 118 14.15 -11.86 3.73
C LEU A 118 12.92 -12.63 3.25
N GLN A 119 12.50 -12.45 2.00
CA GLN A 119 11.40 -13.20 1.40
C GLN A 119 11.63 -14.70 1.47
N GLY A 120 12.82 -15.16 1.07
CA GLY A 120 13.19 -16.58 1.13
C GLY A 120 13.20 -17.14 2.56
N THR A 121 13.56 -16.32 3.55
CA THR A 121 13.54 -16.72 4.96
C THR A 121 12.11 -16.89 5.46
N ILE A 122 11.25 -15.93 5.19
CA ILE A 122 9.81 -15.97 5.56
C ILE A 122 9.13 -17.15 4.85
N ALA A 123 9.35 -17.31 3.54
CA ALA A 123 8.76 -18.39 2.75
C ALA A 123 9.15 -19.77 3.29
N ARG A 124 10.42 -19.95 3.70
CA ARG A 124 10.90 -21.21 4.30
C ARG A 124 10.16 -21.56 5.59
N GLU A 125 10.00 -20.59 6.49
CA GLU A 125 9.29 -20.78 7.76
C GLU A 125 7.80 -21.08 7.55
N LEU A 126 7.16 -20.37 6.61
CA LEU A 126 5.78 -20.64 6.23
C LEU A 126 5.63 -22.03 5.62
N ALA A 127 6.48 -22.41 4.69
CA ALA A 127 6.48 -23.73 4.07
C ALA A 127 6.66 -24.86 5.11
N ALA A 128 7.60 -24.71 6.04
CA ALA A 128 7.81 -25.66 7.12
C ALA A 128 6.55 -25.80 8.02
N THR A 129 5.84 -24.72 8.25
CA THR A 129 4.60 -24.71 9.03
C THR A 129 3.45 -25.41 8.30
N VAL A 130 3.32 -25.15 6.99
CA VAL A 130 2.23 -25.67 6.16
C VAL A 130 2.46 -27.11 5.74
N ALA A 131 3.72 -27.55 5.57
CA ALA A 131 4.09 -28.87 5.07
C ALA A 131 3.40 -30.04 5.83
N ARG A 132 3.02 -29.85 7.09
CA ARG A 132 2.33 -30.86 7.91
C ARG A 132 0.80 -30.90 7.68
N ARG A 133 0.25 -29.94 6.95
CA ARG A 133 -1.19 -29.75 6.79
C ARG A 133 -1.64 -29.67 5.34
N ILE A 134 -0.68 -29.54 4.42
CA ILE A 134 -0.95 -29.40 2.99
C ILE A 134 -1.56 -30.69 2.44
N THR A 135 -2.58 -30.55 1.61
CA THR A 135 -3.24 -31.67 0.94
C THR A 135 -2.57 -31.96 -0.41
N ALA A 136 -2.78 -33.17 -0.94
CA ALA A 136 -2.26 -33.53 -2.27
C ALA A 136 -2.77 -32.56 -3.35
N GLY A 137 -4.05 -32.20 -3.34
CA GLY A 137 -4.63 -31.24 -4.31
C GLY A 137 -3.98 -29.85 -4.23
N GLN A 138 -3.62 -29.38 -3.05
CA GLN A 138 -2.89 -28.12 -2.88
C GLN A 138 -1.46 -28.21 -3.39
N ILE A 139 -0.82 -29.37 -3.27
CA ILE A 139 0.49 -29.61 -3.86
C ILE A 139 0.43 -29.56 -5.38
N ASP A 140 -0.59 -30.21 -5.97
CA ASP A 140 -0.79 -30.19 -7.43
C ASP A 140 -1.01 -28.76 -7.96
N GLU A 141 -1.80 -27.96 -7.25
CA GLU A 141 -2.02 -26.54 -7.58
C GLU A 141 -0.72 -25.72 -7.51
N LEU A 142 0.09 -25.90 -6.46
CA LEU A 142 1.39 -25.24 -6.33
C LEU A 142 2.37 -25.65 -7.45
N VAL A 143 2.37 -26.91 -7.84
CA VAL A 143 3.19 -27.39 -8.96
C VAL A 143 2.76 -26.74 -10.27
N GLU A 144 1.45 -26.60 -10.51
CA GLU A 144 0.93 -25.93 -11.70
C GLU A 144 1.31 -24.44 -11.71
N LEU A 145 1.12 -23.71 -10.60
CA LEU A 145 1.50 -22.29 -10.47
C LEU A 145 3.01 -22.10 -10.69
N ASN A 146 3.84 -22.93 -10.09
CA ASN A 146 5.29 -22.88 -10.26
C ASN A 146 5.72 -23.19 -11.70
N THR A 147 5.02 -24.09 -12.38
CA THR A 147 5.28 -24.41 -13.80
C THR A 147 4.95 -23.22 -14.70
N ARG A 148 3.82 -22.54 -14.44
CA ARG A 148 3.43 -21.31 -15.14
C ARG A 148 4.43 -20.17 -14.91
N LEU A 149 4.87 -19.98 -13.68
CA LEU A 149 5.86 -18.96 -13.35
C LEU A 149 7.20 -19.25 -14.05
N ALA A 150 7.67 -20.51 -14.04
CA ALA A 150 8.88 -20.91 -14.73
C ALA A 150 8.80 -20.68 -16.25
N ALA A 151 7.64 -20.95 -16.86
CA ALA A 151 7.42 -20.68 -18.28
C ALA A 151 7.43 -19.15 -18.56
N ALA A 152 6.78 -18.35 -17.73
CA ALA A 152 6.80 -16.90 -17.86
C ALA A 152 8.23 -16.34 -17.71
N ALA A 153 8.99 -16.82 -16.74
CA ALA A 153 10.39 -16.43 -16.53
C ALA A 153 11.27 -16.76 -17.76
N ALA A 154 11.01 -17.88 -18.44
CA ALA A 154 11.74 -18.27 -19.64
C ALA A 154 11.49 -17.35 -20.84
N THR A 155 10.38 -16.60 -20.87
CA THR A 155 10.11 -15.61 -21.92
C THR A 155 10.98 -14.36 -21.79
N GLY A 156 11.49 -14.06 -20.60
CA GLY A 156 12.21 -12.82 -20.28
C GLY A 156 11.32 -11.57 -20.20
N ASP A 157 10.00 -11.76 -20.22
CA ASP A 157 9.02 -10.67 -20.13
C ASP A 157 8.64 -10.44 -18.65
N PRO A 158 9.06 -9.30 -18.06
CA PRO A 158 8.79 -9.00 -16.64
C PRO A 158 7.29 -8.85 -16.33
N ASP A 159 6.47 -8.42 -17.27
CA ASP A 159 5.03 -8.25 -17.06
C ASP A 159 4.35 -9.60 -16.92
N GLN A 160 4.75 -10.61 -17.70
CA GLN A 160 4.23 -11.96 -17.58
C GLN A 160 4.64 -12.61 -16.25
N VAL A 161 5.87 -12.39 -15.81
CA VAL A 161 6.36 -12.88 -14.51
C VAL A 161 5.54 -12.26 -13.38
N ALA A 162 5.35 -10.95 -13.38
CA ALA A 162 4.58 -10.25 -12.36
C ALA A 162 3.12 -10.73 -12.29
N GLN A 163 2.47 -11.00 -13.42
CA GLN A 163 1.11 -11.55 -13.45
C GLN A 163 1.02 -12.96 -12.83
N CYS A 164 2.06 -13.77 -12.96
CA CYS A 164 2.08 -15.10 -12.35
C CYS A 164 2.43 -15.06 -10.85
N GLU A 165 3.15 -14.06 -10.38
CA GLU A 165 3.57 -13.93 -8.99
C GLU A 165 2.42 -13.50 -8.07
N PHE A 166 1.43 -12.76 -8.61
CA PHE A 166 0.28 -12.24 -7.85
C PHE A 166 -1.03 -13.00 -8.14
N ALA A 167 -1.00 -14.13 -8.83
CA ALA A 167 -2.16 -14.99 -9.11
C ALA A 167 -2.41 -15.98 -7.95
#